data_143dd08fed2233aa826c6691ccf452a9
#
_entry.id   143dd08fed2233aa826c6691ccf452a9
#
_cell.length_a   1.000
_cell.length_b   1.000
_cell.length_c   1.000
_cell.angle_alpha   90.00
_cell.angle_beta   90.00
_cell.angle_gamma   90.00
#
_symmetry.space_group_name_H-M   'P 1'
#
loop_
_entity.id
_entity.type
_entity.pdbx_description
1 polymer ?
#
loop_
_entity_poly.entity_id
_entity_poly.type
_entity_poly.pdbx_seq_one_letter_code
_entity_poly.pdbx_strand_id
1 'polypeptide(L)'
;MPLQKNQVLTLRVERLSSDGSGVAHSPEGEAVFIPGAAPGDEARVRIVKDCKRYAFGILDEVLTPSPDRIPVDCAVAGPCGGCSLRHLRYEAELRAKQENVADAFARIGGLSVPVLPIAGSPEVDRYRNKVQFPVGTDKTGAPCIGFYAGRTHRIVPCPDCRLQPGVLNEIGNALCAFFAEKGVRPYSEETGKGLVRHIFLRRGAHSGQIMVCLVCTRSHLPCAEELCTRLKEQFADITTILLNVNSKNTNVILGTETHTLYGPGYIEDTLCGVPVQLGPLSFYQVNTLAAEQLYGIAAQYAQLAPSDLLLDLYCGMGTIGLSMAAHCRELVGVEIVPEAIESAKANAARMGADVAAKSRFFCADAGQAAAQLAAEGLHPDVVMLDPPRKGCDETTLSAVVRMAPRRVVYVSCNPATAARDAAWLEQNGYHAEKVQPVDLFPRTKHCECVIALSKGEIDSKKSV
;
A
#
# COMPACT_ATOMS: atom_id res chain seq x y z
N MET A 1 39.36 6.14 10.66
CA MET A 1 39.54 4.65 10.60
C MET A 1 38.21 4.01 10.22
N PRO A 2 38.17 2.95 9.41
CA PRO A 2 36.91 2.31 9.06
C PRO A 2 36.18 1.85 10.32
N LEU A 3 34.84 1.91 10.27
CA LEU A 3 33.98 1.50 11.38
C LEU A 3 34.12 0.00 11.64
N GLN A 4 34.25 -0.38 12.91
CA GLN A 4 34.40 -1.78 13.30
C GLN A 4 33.09 -2.35 13.82
N LYS A 5 32.83 -3.63 13.55
CA LYS A 5 31.69 -4.35 14.13
C LYS A 5 31.79 -4.34 15.66
N ASN A 6 30.66 -4.08 16.33
CA ASN A 6 30.51 -3.90 17.77
C ASN A 6 31.14 -2.60 18.33
N GLN A 7 31.70 -1.74 17.51
CA GLN A 7 32.10 -0.40 17.94
C GLN A 7 30.85 0.37 18.40
N VAL A 8 30.98 1.04 19.55
CA VAL A 8 29.92 1.88 20.12
C VAL A 8 30.28 3.35 19.92
N LEU A 9 29.36 4.10 19.35
CA LEU A 9 29.51 5.52 19.07
C LEU A 9 28.36 6.32 19.71
N THR A 10 28.61 7.55 20.11
CA THR A 10 27.57 8.53 20.40
C THR A 10 27.37 9.35 19.13
N LEU A 11 26.15 9.27 18.55
CA LEU A 11 25.83 9.91 17.28
C LEU A 11 24.60 10.78 17.43
N ARG A 12 24.58 11.90 16.68
CA ARG A 12 23.39 12.74 16.52
C ARG A 12 22.70 12.37 15.23
N VAL A 13 21.41 12.04 15.33
CA VAL A 13 20.57 11.68 14.18
C VAL A 13 20.12 12.95 13.49
N GLU A 14 20.36 13.05 12.17
CA GLU A 14 20.13 14.26 11.39
C GLU A 14 18.78 14.22 10.68
N ARG A 15 18.44 13.07 10.05
CA ARG A 15 17.27 12.90 9.21
C ARG A 15 16.80 11.43 9.19
N LEU A 16 15.67 11.15 8.49
CA LEU A 16 15.28 9.79 8.14
C LEU A 16 15.66 9.46 6.70
N SER A 17 16.06 8.22 6.50
CA SER A 17 16.18 7.62 5.18
C SER A 17 14.82 7.16 4.64
N SER A 18 14.76 6.84 3.35
CA SER A 18 13.55 6.32 2.69
C SER A 18 13.07 4.97 3.23
N ASP A 19 13.92 4.24 3.96
CA ASP A 19 13.53 3.00 4.65
C ASP A 19 13.06 3.22 6.10
N GLY A 20 13.00 4.49 6.56
CA GLY A 20 12.55 4.88 7.90
C GLY A 20 13.61 4.74 8.99
N SER A 21 14.87 4.47 8.65
CA SER A 21 15.98 4.48 9.59
C SER A 21 16.47 5.91 9.83
N GLY A 22 16.85 6.24 11.06
CA GLY A 22 17.61 7.47 11.33
C GLY A 22 18.95 7.44 10.61
N VAL A 23 19.38 8.58 10.11
CA VAL A 23 20.69 8.78 9.49
C VAL A 23 21.52 9.70 10.36
N ALA A 24 22.70 9.22 10.75
CA ALA A 24 23.73 9.99 11.44
C ALA A 24 25.06 9.82 10.69
N HIS A 25 26.05 10.65 11.00
CA HIS A 25 27.39 10.49 10.43
C HIS A 25 28.40 10.16 11.55
N SER A 26 29.32 9.24 11.24
CA SER A 26 30.47 8.97 12.09
C SER A 26 31.40 10.20 12.16
N PRO A 27 32.33 10.28 13.10
CA PRO A 27 33.34 11.34 13.13
C PRO A 27 34.16 11.47 11.83
N GLU A 28 34.28 10.39 11.09
CA GLU A 28 34.97 10.33 9.80
C GLU A 28 34.05 10.64 8.58
N GLY A 29 32.76 10.93 8.82
CA GLY A 29 31.81 11.33 7.80
C GLY A 29 31.05 10.18 7.12
N GLU A 30 31.21 8.92 7.57
CA GLU A 30 30.45 7.80 7.06
C GLU A 30 29.01 7.81 7.56
N ALA A 31 28.03 7.64 6.66
CA ALA A 31 26.63 7.57 7.02
C ALA A 31 26.33 6.28 7.81
N VAL A 32 25.61 6.40 8.92
CA VAL A 32 25.16 5.30 9.76
C VAL A 32 23.65 5.26 9.79
N PHE A 33 23.05 4.14 9.35
CA PHE A 33 21.62 3.91 9.35
C PHE A 33 21.18 3.21 10.63
N ILE A 34 20.24 3.82 11.37
CA ILE A 34 19.88 3.43 12.74
C ILE A 34 18.35 3.24 12.83
N PRO A 35 17.83 2.00 12.70
CA PRO A 35 16.39 1.76 12.87
C PRO A 35 15.88 2.21 14.24
N GLY A 36 14.72 2.88 14.27
CA GLY A 36 14.08 3.36 15.49
C GLY A 36 14.65 4.63 16.08
N ALA A 37 15.67 5.23 15.46
CA ALA A 37 16.19 6.54 15.87
C ALA A 37 15.38 7.67 15.19
N ALA A 38 15.18 8.76 15.94
CA ALA A 38 14.46 9.95 15.50
C ALA A 38 15.42 11.09 15.13
N PRO A 39 15.14 11.90 14.11
CA PRO A 39 15.91 13.11 13.83
C PRO A 39 15.98 14.02 15.07
N GLY A 40 17.18 14.44 15.44
CA GLY A 40 17.45 15.21 16.66
C GLY A 40 17.80 14.38 17.89
N ASP A 41 17.67 13.03 17.86
CA ASP A 41 18.19 12.19 18.94
C ASP A 41 19.72 12.30 19.03
N GLU A 42 20.25 12.38 20.25
CA GLU A 42 21.62 11.98 20.56
C GLU A 42 21.58 10.57 21.13
N ALA A 43 22.24 9.64 20.48
CA ALA A 43 22.03 8.21 20.74
C ALA A 43 23.35 7.45 20.83
N ARG A 44 23.39 6.45 21.72
CA ARG A 44 24.44 5.42 21.74
C ARG A 44 24.08 4.34 20.72
N VAL A 45 24.98 4.17 19.75
CA VAL A 45 24.75 3.31 18.58
C VAL A 45 25.87 2.31 18.47
N ARG A 46 25.53 1.04 18.34
CA ARG A 46 26.47 -0.05 18.13
C ARG A 46 26.48 -0.47 16.66
N ILE A 47 27.63 -0.38 16.05
CA ILE A 47 27.82 -0.76 14.64
C ILE A 47 27.66 -2.29 14.49
N VAL A 48 26.78 -2.71 13.59
CA VAL A 48 26.55 -4.14 13.32
C VAL A 48 27.11 -4.57 11.97
N LYS A 49 27.21 -3.64 11.02
CA LYS A 49 27.75 -3.93 9.70
C LYS A 49 28.36 -2.66 9.09
N ASP A 50 29.60 -2.74 8.68
CA ASP A 50 30.26 -1.75 7.83
C ASP A 50 30.15 -2.18 6.35
N CYS A 51 29.76 -1.25 5.47
CA CYS A 51 29.63 -1.41 4.03
C CYS A 51 30.61 -0.49 3.25
N LYS A 52 31.71 -0.02 3.86
CA LYS A 52 32.75 0.87 3.31
C LYS A 52 32.33 2.32 3.04
N ARG A 53 31.12 2.56 2.52
CA ARG A 53 30.58 3.91 2.26
C ARG A 53 29.50 4.31 3.25
N TYR A 54 28.96 3.36 3.97
CA TYR A 54 27.93 3.54 4.99
C TYR A 54 27.93 2.34 5.92
N ALA A 55 27.33 2.50 7.09
CA ALA A 55 27.21 1.44 8.07
C ALA A 55 25.76 1.29 8.57
N PHE A 56 25.47 0.13 9.17
CA PHE A 56 24.24 -0.09 9.93
C PHE A 56 24.56 -0.16 11.41
N GLY A 57 23.77 0.55 12.21
CA GLY A 57 23.83 0.54 13.65
C GLY A 57 22.55 0.05 14.31
N ILE A 58 22.68 -0.48 15.53
CA ILE A 58 21.57 -0.73 16.43
C ILE A 58 21.54 0.41 17.45
N LEU A 59 20.34 0.93 17.69
CA LEU A 59 20.07 1.91 18.75
C LEU A 59 20.14 1.19 20.11
N ASP A 60 21.23 1.39 20.86
CA ASP A 60 21.36 0.80 22.20
C ASP A 60 20.66 1.68 23.26
N GLU A 61 20.78 3.01 23.15
CA GLU A 61 20.20 3.95 24.10
C GLU A 61 20.00 5.33 23.46
N VAL A 62 18.90 6.00 23.80
CA VAL A 62 18.70 7.42 23.49
C VAL A 62 19.19 8.24 24.70
N LEU A 63 20.27 8.98 24.50
CA LEU A 63 20.88 9.80 25.56
C LEU A 63 20.12 11.11 25.75
N THR A 64 19.84 11.78 24.64
CA THR A 64 19.02 13.01 24.60
C THR A 64 17.93 12.79 23.56
N PRO A 65 16.67 12.69 23.99
CA PRO A 65 15.58 12.44 23.02
C PRO A 65 15.29 13.68 22.18
N SER A 66 14.97 13.44 20.91
CA SER A 66 14.40 14.43 20.01
C SER A 66 13.09 15.00 20.58
N PRO A 67 12.78 16.30 20.38
CA PRO A 67 11.48 16.85 20.73
C PRO A 67 10.32 16.23 19.91
N ASP A 68 10.63 15.60 18.79
CA ASP A 68 9.65 14.90 17.94
C ASP A 68 9.42 13.44 18.36
N ARG A 69 10.18 12.93 19.31
CA ARG A 69 10.00 11.56 19.84
C ARG A 69 8.82 11.51 20.80
N ILE A 70 8.01 10.46 20.66
CA ILE A 70 6.90 10.16 21.57
C ILE A 70 7.05 8.76 22.16
N PRO A 71 6.43 8.50 23.33
CA PRO A 71 6.32 7.15 23.86
C PRO A 71 5.62 6.22 22.85
N VAL A 72 6.19 5.04 22.65
CA VAL A 72 5.60 4.03 21.76
C VAL A 72 4.44 3.36 22.48
N ASP A 73 3.26 3.48 21.92
CA ASP A 73 1.98 3.00 22.47
C ASP A 73 1.59 1.58 22.00
N CYS A 74 2.53 0.83 21.43
CA CYS A 74 2.37 -0.54 20.98
C CYS A 74 3.41 -1.45 21.64
N ALA A 75 2.95 -2.40 22.45
CA ALA A 75 3.82 -3.29 23.22
C ALA A 75 4.74 -4.18 22.35
N VAL A 76 4.41 -4.37 21.07
CA VAL A 76 5.17 -5.21 20.14
C VAL A 76 5.87 -4.43 19.02
N ALA A 77 5.95 -3.10 19.11
CA ALA A 77 6.52 -2.27 18.07
C ALA A 77 7.99 -2.60 17.74
N GLY A 78 8.78 -3.02 18.74
CA GLY A 78 10.18 -3.40 18.52
C GLY A 78 10.31 -4.72 17.73
N PRO A 79 9.73 -5.83 18.20
CA PRO A 79 9.82 -7.12 17.54
C PRO A 79 8.93 -7.25 16.28
N CYS A 80 7.82 -6.52 16.20
CA CYS A 80 6.93 -6.50 15.03
C CYS A 80 7.50 -5.58 13.96
N GLY A 81 7.62 -6.04 12.71
CA GLY A 81 8.13 -5.25 11.60
C GLY A 81 7.09 -4.34 10.92
N GLY A 82 5.88 -4.17 11.48
CA GLY A 82 4.77 -3.50 10.80
C GLY A 82 4.85 -1.96 10.81
N CYS A 83 5.33 -1.36 11.89
CA CYS A 83 5.41 0.09 12.06
C CYS A 83 6.87 0.52 12.21
N SER A 84 7.35 1.39 11.33
CA SER A 84 8.72 1.92 11.38
C SER A 84 8.84 3.30 12.02
N LEU A 85 7.74 4.07 12.11
CA LEU A 85 7.75 5.47 12.54
C LEU A 85 6.86 5.78 13.76
N ARG A 86 6.37 4.74 14.48
CA ARG A 86 5.45 4.93 15.63
C ARG A 86 6.09 5.65 16.83
N HIS A 87 7.39 5.81 16.84
CA HIS A 87 8.15 6.56 17.86
C HIS A 87 8.20 8.06 17.59
N LEU A 88 7.60 8.53 16.49
CA LEU A 88 7.58 9.95 16.10
C LEU A 88 6.20 10.57 16.25
N ARG A 89 6.16 11.87 16.54
CA ARG A 89 4.97 12.69 16.34
C ARG A 89 4.56 12.64 14.87
N TYR A 90 3.26 12.68 14.59
CA TYR A 90 2.77 12.53 13.23
C TYR A 90 3.26 13.63 12.29
N GLU A 91 3.35 14.87 12.79
CA GLU A 91 3.88 16.01 12.02
C GLU A 91 5.35 15.82 11.61
N ALA A 92 6.14 15.18 12.45
CA ALA A 92 7.54 14.86 12.14
C ALA A 92 7.64 13.71 11.13
N GLU A 93 6.76 12.71 11.25
CA GLU A 93 6.62 11.64 10.26
C GLU A 93 6.28 12.24 8.88
N LEU A 94 5.30 13.15 8.81
CA LEU A 94 4.91 13.83 7.58
C LEU A 94 6.06 14.62 6.96
N ARG A 95 6.79 15.42 7.76
CA ARG A 95 7.96 16.16 7.27
C ARG A 95 9.01 15.24 6.65
N ALA A 96 9.34 14.15 7.34
CA ALA A 96 10.33 13.21 6.83
C ALA A 96 9.90 12.50 5.53
N LYS A 97 8.62 12.16 5.40
CA LYS A 97 8.06 11.59 4.16
C LYS A 97 8.10 12.61 3.02
N GLN A 98 7.75 13.85 3.27
CA GLN A 98 7.82 14.93 2.27
C GLN A 98 9.27 15.16 1.82
N GLU A 99 10.22 15.23 2.74
CA GLU A 99 11.65 15.36 2.43
C GLU A 99 12.16 14.21 1.57
N ASN A 100 11.77 12.97 1.88
CA ASN A 100 12.13 11.81 1.08
C ASN A 100 11.57 11.87 -0.36
N VAL A 101 10.36 12.39 -0.54
CA VAL A 101 9.79 12.63 -1.88
C VAL A 101 10.60 13.71 -2.59
N ALA A 102 10.85 14.85 -1.95
CA ALA A 102 11.65 15.95 -2.53
C ALA A 102 13.06 15.48 -2.94
N ASP A 103 13.73 14.71 -2.07
CA ASP A 103 15.04 14.14 -2.37
C ASP A 103 15.01 13.19 -3.58
N ALA A 104 13.94 12.37 -3.71
CA ALA A 104 13.81 11.47 -4.84
C ALA A 104 13.71 12.25 -6.17
N PHE A 105 12.88 13.28 -6.23
CA PHE A 105 12.72 14.10 -7.44
C PHE A 105 13.98 14.90 -7.76
N ALA A 106 14.62 15.51 -6.77
CA ALA A 106 15.85 16.27 -6.97
C ALA A 106 17.06 15.41 -7.36
N ARG A 107 17.29 14.28 -6.64
CA ARG A 107 18.53 13.50 -6.77
C ARG A 107 18.46 12.34 -7.77
N ILE A 108 17.27 11.69 -7.87
CA ILE A 108 17.07 10.55 -8.79
C ILE A 108 16.54 11.08 -10.13
N GLY A 109 15.48 11.92 -10.08
CA GLY A 109 14.90 12.53 -11.27
C GLY A 109 15.78 13.63 -11.88
N GLY A 110 16.59 14.32 -11.08
CA GLY A 110 17.29 15.54 -11.51
C GLY A 110 16.31 16.67 -11.82
N LEU A 111 15.10 16.64 -11.25
CA LEU A 111 14.00 17.55 -11.54
C LEU A 111 13.91 18.66 -10.51
N SER A 112 13.75 19.89 -10.99
CA SER A 112 13.43 21.05 -10.16
C SER A 112 11.93 21.31 -10.19
N VAL A 113 11.15 20.35 -9.64
CA VAL A 113 9.69 20.42 -9.57
C VAL A 113 9.23 20.79 -8.16
N PRO A 114 8.19 21.65 -8.00
CA PRO A 114 7.62 21.95 -6.70
C PRO A 114 7.03 20.72 -6.03
N VAL A 115 7.55 20.36 -4.85
CA VAL A 115 6.96 19.34 -3.97
C VAL A 115 6.10 20.08 -2.95
N LEU A 116 4.79 19.85 -3.04
CA LEU A 116 3.83 20.52 -2.17
C LEU A 116 3.86 19.96 -0.74
N PRO A 117 3.31 20.69 0.25
CA PRO A 117 3.14 20.13 1.60
C PRO A 117 2.39 18.80 1.56
N ILE A 118 2.90 17.80 2.28
CA ILE A 118 2.30 16.48 2.29
C ILE A 118 0.86 16.50 2.80
N ALA A 119 -0.05 15.85 2.11
CA ALA A 119 -1.40 15.62 2.60
C ALA A 119 -1.37 14.47 3.62
N GLY A 120 -1.66 14.76 4.89
CA GLY A 120 -1.72 13.78 5.96
C GLY A 120 -2.97 12.91 5.84
N SER A 121 -2.92 11.71 6.40
CA SER A 121 -4.08 10.81 6.48
C SER A 121 -5.14 11.37 7.45
N PRO A 122 -6.43 11.27 7.12
CA PRO A 122 -7.50 11.64 8.05
C PRO A 122 -7.46 10.84 9.35
N GLU A 123 -7.04 9.57 9.28
CA GLU A 123 -6.85 8.68 10.43
C GLU A 123 -5.40 8.18 10.47
N VAL A 124 -4.78 8.27 11.65
CA VAL A 124 -3.38 7.85 11.86
C VAL A 124 -3.30 6.45 12.43
N ASP A 125 -4.31 6.02 13.16
CA ASP A 125 -4.50 4.69 13.76
C ASP A 125 -5.85 4.12 13.29
N ARG A 126 -6.00 2.78 13.37
CA ARG A 126 -7.24 2.06 13.06
C ARG A 126 -7.72 2.19 11.60
N TYR A 127 -6.92 2.72 10.70
CA TYR A 127 -7.27 3.03 9.32
C TYR A 127 -7.26 1.82 8.36
N ARG A 128 -6.56 0.73 8.71
CA ARG A 128 -6.42 -0.42 7.79
C ARG A 128 -7.68 -1.26 7.73
N ASN A 129 -8.37 -1.20 6.60
CA ASN A 129 -9.59 -1.96 6.35
C ASN A 129 -9.36 -3.47 6.08
N LYS A 130 -8.10 -3.91 5.99
CA LYS A 130 -7.72 -5.30 5.72
C LYS A 130 -6.54 -5.73 6.57
N VAL A 131 -6.62 -6.94 7.12
CA VAL A 131 -5.54 -7.61 7.83
C VAL A 131 -5.44 -9.09 7.46
N GLN A 132 -4.23 -9.61 7.49
CA GLN A 132 -3.90 -11.01 7.27
C GLN A 132 -3.06 -11.47 8.48
N PHE A 133 -3.74 -11.96 9.52
CA PHE A 133 -3.05 -12.46 10.71
C PHE A 133 -2.50 -13.85 10.46
N PRO A 134 -1.19 -14.10 10.50
CA PRO A 134 -0.69 -15.45 10.71
C PRO A 134 -1.18 -15.95 12.05
N VAL A 135 -1.62 -17.20 12.10
CA VAL A 135 -2.05 -17.87 13.33
C VAL A 135 -0.93 -18.76 13.83
N GLY A 136 -0.47 -18.48 15.02
CA GLY A 136 0.58 -19.22 15.70
C GLY A 136 0.16 -19.73 17.05
N THR A 137 1.14 -20.11 17.85
CA THR A 137 0.95 -20.44 19.26
C THR A 137 1.71 -19.46 20.14
N ASP A 138 1.13 -19.09 21.24
CA ASP A 138 1.80 -18.30 22.26
C ASP A 138 2.75 -19.17 23.13
N LYS A 139 3.32 -18.59 24.17
CA LYS A 139 4.24 -19.29 25.09
C LYS A 139 3.58 -20.41 25.89
N THR A 140 2.25 -20.43 25.99
CA THR A 140 1.47 -21.48 26.66
C THR A 140 1.05 -22.60 25.72
N GLY A 141 1.30 -22.44 24.42
CA GLY A 141 0.86 -23.35 23.36
C GLY A 141 -0.56 -23.07 22.85
N ALA A 142 -1.22 -22.02 23.32
CA ALA A 142 -2.54 -21.62 22.85
C ALA A 142 -2.48 -20.88 21.49
N PRO A 143 -3.49 -21.08 20.61
CA PRO A 143 -3.59 -20.34 19.36
C PRO A 143 -3.61 -18.83 19.61
N CYS A 144 -2.86 -18.07 18.81
CA CYS A 144 -2.83 -16.62 18.88
C CYS A 144 -2.69 -15.99 17.48
N ILE A 145 -3.26 -14.79 17.33
CA ILE A 145 -2.98 -13.92 16.18
C ILE A 145 -1.72 -13.10 16.43
N GLY A 146 -1.04 -12.71 15.36
CA GLY A 146 0.11 -11.84 15.46
C GLY A 146 0.63 -11.37 14.11
N PHE A 147 1.91 -11.02 14.08
CA PHE A 147 2.63 -10.66 12.88
C PHE A 147 4.02 -11.29 12.88
N TYR A 148 4.61 -11.45 11.70
CA TYR A 148 5.97 -11.95 11.61
C TYR A 148 6.98 -10.91 12.15
N ALA A 149 7.92 -11.36 12.95
CA ALA A 149 9.10 -10.56 13.30
C ALA A 149 9.91 -10.29 12.03
N GLY A 150 10.48 -9.09 11.95
CA GLY A 150 11.19 -8.64 10.77
C GLY A 150 12.19 -9.67 10.23
N ARG A 151 12.11 -9.98 8.93
CA ARG A 151 12.96 -10.95 8.21
C ARG A 151 12.91 -12.38 8.73
N THR A 152 11.85 -12.78 9.41
CA THR A 152 11.65 -14.13 9.92
C THR A 152 10.19 -14.56 9.76
N HIS A 153 9.91 -15.86 9.96
CA HIS A 153 8.55 -16.41 10.05
C HIS A 153 8.11 -16.62 11.51
N ARG A 154 8.87 -16.11 12.49
CA ARG A 154 8.48 -16.15 13.89
C ARG A 154 7.33 -15.19 14.16
N ILE A 155 6.20 -15.70 14.60
CA ILE A 155 5.02 -14.91 14.93
C ILE A 155 5.25 -14.19 16.26
N VAL A 156 5.01 -12.89 16.26
CA VAL A 156 4.94 -12.03 17.44
C VAL A 156 3.47 -11.88 17.80
N PRO A 157 2.99 -12.48 18.91
CA PRO A 157 1.60 -12.34 19.32
C PRO A 157 1.22 -10.87 19.48
N CYS A 158 0.11 -10.48 18.84
CA CYS A 158 -0.37 -9.10 18.84
C CYS A 158 -1.91 -9.10 18.90
N PRO A 159 -2.50 -9.15 20.11
CA PRO A 159 -3.95 -9.24 20.26
C PRO A 159 -4.68 -7.93 19.93
N ASP A 160 -3.98 -6.78 19.96
CA ASP A 160 -4.52 -5.48 19.59
C ASP A 160 -3.52 -4.69 18.75
N CYS A 161 -3.59 -4.87 17.43
CA CYS A 161 -2.83 -4.04 16.50
C CYS A 161 -3.55 -2.72 16.26
N ARG A 162 -2.86 -1.62 16.50
CA ARG A 162 -3.41 -0.27 16.38
C ARG A 162 -3.64 0.21 14.94
N LEU A 163 -3.17 -0.53 13.93
CA LEU A 163 -3.40 -0.16 12.54
C LEU A 163 -4.79 -0.55 12.03
N GLN A 164 -5.37 -1.64 12.56
CA GLN A 164 -6.70 -2.11 12.16
C GLN A 164 -7.79 -1.63 13.13
N PRO A 165 -9.05 -1.48 12.67
CA PRO A 165 -10.21 -1.33 13.52
C PRO A 165 -10.24 -2.38 14.63
N GLY A 166 -10.63 -1.98 15.86
CA GLY A 166 -10.62 -2.86 17.04
C GLY A 166 -11.40 -4.16 16.81
N VAL A 167 -12.55 -4.07 16.16
CA VAL A 167 -13.40 -5.23 15.83
C VAL A 167 -12.66 -6.33 15.06
N LEU A 168 -11.70 -5.99 14.17
CA LEU A 168 -10.93 -6.99 13.46
C LEU A 168 -9.96 -7.74 14.38
N ASN A 169 -9.40 -7.07 15.38
CA ASN A 169 -8.58 -7.72 16.40
C ASN A 169 -9.45 -8.63 17.31
N GLU A 170 -10.62 -8.16 17.69
CA GLU A 170 -11.61 -8.90 18.50
C GLU A 170 -12.05 -10.19 17.80
N ILE A 171 -12.40 -10.11 16.51
CA ILE A 171 -12.74 -11.30 15.69
C ILE A 171 -11.56 -12.28 15.64
N GLY A 172 -10.35 -11.78 15.40
CA GLY A 172 -9.14 -12.63 15.36
C GLY A 172 -8.90 -13.36 16.68
N ASN A 173 -9.08 -12.67 17.83
CA ASN A 173 -8.94 -13.27 19.15
C ASN A 173 -10.07 -14.26 19.46
N ALA A 174 -11.33 -13.96 19.09
CA ALA A 174 -12.47 -14.87 19.25
C ALA A 174 -12.28 -16.17 18.45
N LEU A 175 -11.73 -16.08 17.23
CA LEU A 175 -11.36 -17.23 16.42
C LEU A 175 -10.27 -18.08 17.08
N CYS A 176 -9.24 -17.46 17.64
CA CYS A 176 -8.19 -18.19 18.36
C CYS A 176 -8.73 -18.89 19.61
N ALA A 177 -9.64 -18.24 20.37
CA ALA A 177 -10.31 -18.87 21.51
C ALA A 177 -11.16 -20.08 21.09
N PHE A 178 -11.92 -19.96 20.00
CA PHE A 178 -12.68 -21.06 19.42
C PHE A 178 -11.76 -22.23 18.99
N PHE A 179 -10.64 -21.93 18.33
CA PHE A 179 -9.67 -22.95 17.91
C PHE A 179 -9.07 -23.69 19.12
N ALA A 180 -8.78 -22.98 20.21
CA ALA A 180 -8.30 -23.60 21.46
C ALA A 180 -9.36 -24.55 22.06
N GLU A 181 -10.62 -24.09 22.14
CA GLU A 181 -11.75 -24.88 22.66
C GLU A 181 -11.99 -26.16 21.85
N LYS A 182 -11.94 -26.06 20.53
CA LYS A 182 -12.22 -27.18 19.60
C LYS A 182 -10.99 -28.01 19.24
N GLY A 183 -9.82 -27.73 19.79
CA GLY A 183 -8.58 -28.44 19.48
C GLY A 183 -8.10 -28.25 18.02
N VAL A 184 -8.52 -27.17 17.35
CA VAL A 184 -8.08 -26.82 15.99
C VAL A 184 -6.67 -26.25 16.07
N ARG A 185 -5.69 -26.90 15.47
CA ARG A 185 -4.28 -26.53 15.60
C ARG A 185 -3.86 -25.53 14.54
N PRO A 186 -3.13 -24.46 14.91
CA PRO A 186 -2.40 -23.63 13.97
C PRO A 186 -1.43 -24.45 13.11
N TYR A 187 -1.24 -24.03 11.87
CA TYR A 187 -0.26 -24.65 10.98
C TYR A 187 1.16 -24.24 11.36
N SER A 188 2.05 -25.22 11.52
CA SER A 188 3.47 -25.01 11.74
C SER A 188 4.24 -25.24 10.44
N GLU A 189 4.95 -24.23 9.96
CA GLU A 189 5.80 -24.33 8.76
C GLU A 189 6.98 -25.29 8.98
N GLU A 190 7.47 -25.41 10.22
CA GLU A 190 8.57 -26.31 10.56
C GLU A 190 8.18 -27.79 10.45
N THR A 191 6.98 -28.14 10.90
CA THR A 191 6.53 -29.54 10.95
C THR A 191 5.60 -29.93 9.81
N GLY A 192 5.08 -28.94 9.06
CA GLY A 192 4.06 -29.15 8.03
C GLY A 192 2.70 -29.60 8.59
N LYS A 193 2.48 -29.51 9.91
CA LYS A 193 1.27 -29.99 10.58
C LYS A 193 0.40 -28.84 11.09
N GLY A 194 -0.91 -29.11 11.20
CA GLY A 194 -1.90 -28.11 11.62
C GLY A 194 -2.87 -27.78 10.50
N LEU A 195 -3.89 -27.01 10.81
CA LEU A 195 -4.98 -26.69 9.88
C LEU A 195 -5.01 -25.23 9.48
N VAL A 196 -5.07 -24.30 10.44
CA VAL A 196 -5.27 -22.87 10.19
C VAL A 196 -3.93 -22.17 10.03
N ARG A 197 -3.73 -21.54 8.88
CA ARG A 197 -2.52 -20.76 8.56
C ARG A 197 -2.68 -19.29 8.88
N HIS A 198 -3.77 -18.70 8.36
CA HIS A 198 -4.04 -17.26 8.50
C HIS A 198 -5.52 -17.02 8.75
N ILE A 199 -5.80 -15.91 9.41
CA ILE A 199 -7.12 -15.27 9.48
C ILE A 199 -7.03 -14.01 8.64
N PHE A 200 -7.71 -14.01 7.49
CA PHE A 200 -7.86 -12.84 6.63
C PHE A 200 -9.17 -12.15 7.01
N LEU A 201 -9.09 -10.87 7.37
CA LEU A 201 -10.25 -10.05 7.69
C LEU A 201 -10.25 -8.81 6.80
N ARG A 202 -11.44 -8.41 6.34
CA ARG A 202 -11.66 -7.17 5.59
C ARG A 202 -12.93 -6.50 6.10
N ARG A 203 -12.88 -5.19 6.25
CA ARG A 203 -14.02 -4.36 6.63
C ARG A 203 -14.24 -3.28 5.59
N GLY A 204 -15.46 -3.12 5.08
CA GLY A 204 -15.84 -1.95 4.31
C GLY A 204 -15.77 -0.69 5.19
N ALA A 205 -15.08 0.35 4.72
CA ALA A 205 -14.89 1.56 5.51
C ALA A 205 -16.20 2.36 5.64
N HIS A 206 -16.96 2.44 4.56
CA HIS A 206 -18.24 3.14 4.51
C HIS A 206 -19.42 2.21 4.85
N SER A 207 -19.41 0.96 4.37
CA SER A 207 -20.51 0.02 4.61
C SER A 207 -20.50 -0.60 6.01
N GLY A 208 -19.33 -0.70 6.65
CA GLY A 208 -19.14 -1.43 7.89
C GLY A 208 -19.13 -2.96 7.74
N GLN A 209 -19.50 -3.50 6.59
CA GLN A 209 -19.57 -4.95 6.33
C GLN A 209 -18.23 -5.63 6.57
N ILE A 210 -18.25 -6.82 7.18
CA ILE A 210 -17.04 -7.57 7.52
C ILE A 210 -17.01 -8.92 6.79
N MET A 211 -15.89 -9.19 6.15
CA MET A 211 -15.52 -10.51 5.63
C MET A 211 -14.53 -11.18 6.57
N VAL A 212 -14.83 -12.41 6.92
CA VAL A 212 -13.92 -13.35 7.61
C VAL A 212 -13.52 -14.44 6.64
N CYS A 213 -12.22 -14.61 6.38
CA CYS A 213 -11.71 -15.68 5.53
C CYS A 213 -10.64 -16.47 6.28
N LEU A 214 -10.92 -17.72 6.55
CA LEU A 214 -9.99 -18.64 7.22
C LEU A 214 -9.12 -19.33 6.16
N VAL A 215 -7.82 -19.11 6.23
CA VAL A 215 -6.87 -19.77 5.32
C VAL A 215 -6.40 -21.06 5.97
N CYS A 216 -6.81 -22.18 5.39
CA CYS A 216 -6.58 -23.52 5.92
C CYS A 216 -5.75 -24.37 4.95
N THR A 217 -5.13 -25.42 5.48
CA THR A 217 -4.36 -26.40 4.66
C THR A 217 -5.26 -27.34 3.86
N ARG A 218 -6.55 -27.43 4.19
CA ARG A 218 -7.56 -28.29 3.54
C ARG A 218 -8.95 -27.67 3.65
N SER A 219 -9.91 -28.16 2.85
CA SER A 219 -11.27 -27.61 2.73
C SER A 219 -12.22 -27.94 3.90
N HIS A 220 -11.84 -28.84 4.80
CA HIS A 220 -12.65 -29.21 5.94
C HIS A 220 -12.18 -28.54 7.23
N LEU A 221 -13.06 -27.72 7.82
CA LEU A 221 -12.89 -27.12 9.14
C LEU A 221 -13.84 -27.81 10.13
N PRO A 222 -13.34 -28.41 11.20
CA PRO A 222 -14.19 -28.98 12.26
C PRO A 222 -15.09 -27.92 12.88
N CYS A 223 -16.35 -28.26 13.16
CA CYS A 223 -17.32 -27.38 13.81
C CYS A 223 -17.57 -26.05 13.06
N ALA A 224 -17.51 -26.04 11.71
CA ALA A 224 -17.67 -24.84 10.90
C ALA A 224 -19.04 -24.15 11.12
N GLU A 225 -20.13 -24.91 11.23
CA GLU A 225 -21.47 -24.37 11.47
C GLU A 225 -21.57 -23.66 12.84
N GLU A 226 -21.02 -24.28 13.89
CA GLU A 226 -20.97 -23.69 15.23
C GLU A 226 -20.13 -22.42 15.24
N LEU A 227 -18.97 -22.42 14.53
CA LEU A 227 -18.14 -21.24 14.37
C LEU A 227 -18.91 -20.10 13.73
N CYS A 228 -19.60 -20.37 12.62
CA CYS A 228 -20.38 -19.36 11.90
C CYS A 228 -21.49 -18.78 12.80
N THR A 229 -22.19 -19.63 13.55
CA THR A 229 -23.25 -19.20 14.47
C THR A 229 -22.71 -18.29 15.56
N ARG A 230 -21.65 -18.71 16.27
CA ARG A 230 -21.03 -17.92 17.34
C ARG A 230 -20.49 -16.58 16.86
N LEU A 231 -19.80 -16.55 15.70
CA LEU A 231 -19.26 -15.31 15.14
C LEU A 231 -20.37 -14.32 14.78
N LYS A 232 -21.48 -14.78 14.21
CA LYS A 232 -22.64 -13.94 13.86
C LYS A 232 -23.36 -13.39 15.08
N GLU A 233 -23.50 -14.20 16.13
CA GLU A 233 -24.09 -13.77 17.39
C GLU A 233 -23.25 -12.70 18.09
N GLN A 234 -21.91 -12.82 18.00
CA GLN A 234 -20.99 -11.90 18.67
C GLN A 234 -20.69 -10.64 17.84
N PHE A 235 -20.70 -10.74 16.49
CA PHE A 235 -20.31 -9.67 15.58
C PHE A 235 -21.36 -9.50 14.47
N ALA A 236 -22.34 -8.64 14.68
CA ALA A 236 -23.46 -8.42 13.77
C ALA A 236 -23.06 -7.94 12.37
N ASP A 237 -21.92 -7.23 12.24
CA ASP A 237 -21.42 -6.68 10.96
C ASP A 237 -20.79 -7.74 10.06
N ILE A 238 -20.62 -8.99 10.51
CA ILE A 238 -20.09 -10.07 9.67
C ILE A 238 -21.11 -10.42 8.59
N THR A 239 -20.78 -10.03 7.36
CA THR A 239 -21.60 -10.25 6.17
C THR A 239 -21.29 -11.60 5.51
N THR A 240 -20.04 -12.03 5.55
CA THR A 240 -19.62 -13.30 4.92
C THR A 240 -18.48 -13.97 5.65
N ILE A 241 -18.51 -15.31 5.69
CA ILE A 241 -17.46 -16.16 6.25
C ILE A 241 -17.02 -17.15 5.17
N LEU A 242 -15.72 -17.20 4.92
CA LEU A 242 -15.10 -17.99 3.87
C LEU A 242 -14.04 -18.92 4.44
N LEU A 243 -13.80 -20.03 3.76
CA LEU A 243 -12.65 -20.90 3.94
C LEU A 243 -11.86 -20.93 2.64
N ASN A 244 -10.62 -20.46 2.68
CA ASN A 244 -9.68 -20.51 1.57
C ASN A 244 -8.68 -21.64 1.80
N VAL A 245 -8.44 -22.44 0.77
CA VAL A 245 -7.54 -23.59 0.84
C VAL A 245 -6.17 -23.23 0.29
N ASN A 246 -5.15 -23.25 1.16
CA ASN A 246 -3.76 -23.13 0.77
C ASN A 246 -2.91 -24.24 1.42
N SER A 247 -2.75 -25.34 0.69
CA SER A 247 -1.93 -26.49 1.11
C SER A 247 -0.44 -26.36 0.72
N LYS A 248 -0.08 -25.35 -0.08
CA LYS A 248 1.27 -25.20 -0.64
C LYS A 248 2.23 -24.58 0.39
N ASN A 249 3.48 -25.02 0.38
CA ASN A 249 4.55 -24.36 1.11
C ASN A 249 5.04 -23.15 0.29
N THR A 250 4.43 -21.99 0.51
CA THR A 250 4.66 -20.77 -0.24
C THR A 250 4.38 -19.55 0.63
N ASN A 251 5.00 -18.41 0.28
CA ASN A 251 4.74 -17.12 0.91
C ASN A 251 3.41 -16.48 0.47
N VAL A 252 2.72 -17.05 -0.51
CA VAL A 252 1.38 -16.60 -0.92
C VAL A 252 0.38 -17.04 0.14
N ILE A 253 -0.36 -16.08 0.70
CA ILE A 253 -1.28 -16.34 1.82
C ILE A 253 -2.54 -17.05 1.34
N LEU A 254 -3.23 -16.51 0.33
CA LEU A 254 -4.47 -17.07 -0.21
C LEU A 254 -4.17 -18.09 -1.31
N GLY A 255 -4.82 -19.24 -1.23
CA GLY A 255 -4.86 -20.21 -2.32
C GLY A 255 -5.93 -19.83 -3.36
N THR A 256 -6.05 -20.66 -4.40
CA THR A 256 -7.00 -20.44 -5.51
C THR A 256 -8.40 -20.99 -5.23
N GLU A 257 -8.55 -21.90 -4.28
CA GLU A 257 -9.83 -22.53 -3.92
C GLU A 257 -10.43 -21.83 -2.70
N THR A 258 -11.70 -21.40 -2.83
CA THR A 258 -12.40 -20.72 -1.73
C THR A 258 -13.83 -21.26 -1.62
N HIS A 259 -14.26 -21.60 -0.42
CA HIS A 259 -15.60 -22.06 -0.08
C HIS A 259 -16.31 -21.03 0.77
N THR A 260 -17.56 -20.76 0.46
CA THR A 260 -18.42 -19.89 1.28
C THR A 260 -19.05 -20.73 2.38
N LEU A 261 -18.77 -20.39 3.64
CA LEU A 261 -19.39 -21.01 4.82
C LEU A 261 -20.66 -20.27 5.22
N TYR A 262 -20.68 -18.93 5.02
CA TYR A 262 -21.84 -18.08 5.30
C TYR A 262 -21.83 -16.83 4.42
N GLY A 263 -23.01 -16.34 4.05
CA GLY A 263 -23.20 -15.10 3.31
C GLY A 263 -22.91 -15.20 1.80
N PRO A 264 -22.76 -14.07 1.11
CA PRO A 264 -22.67 -14.03 -0.36
C PRO A 264 -21.28 -14.34 -0.91
N GLY A 265 -20.24 -14.42 -0.09
CA GLY A 265 -18.86 -14.63 -0.54
C GLY A 265 -18.06 -13.34 -0.80
N TYR A 266 -18.68 -12.20 -0.60
CA TYR A 266 -18.08 -10.86 -0.76
C TYR A 266 -18.65 -9.88 0.26
N ILE A 267 -18.03 -8.72 0.36
CA ILE A 267 -18.61 -7.53 1.02
C ILE A 267 -18.71 -6.40 0.01
N GLU A 268 -19.57 -5.44 0.29
CA GLU A 268 -19.74 -4.22 -0.49
C GLU A 268 -19.10 -3.04 0.24
N ASP A 269 -18.58 -2.09 -0.53
CA ASP A 269 -18.07 -0.82 -0.02
C ASP A 269 -18.18 0.25 -1.10
N THR A 270 -17.75 1.47 -0.80
CA THR A 270 -17.70 2.58 -1.73
C THR A 270 -16.33 3.25 -1.66
N LEU A 271 -15.76 3.66 -2.79
CA LEU A 271 -14.52 4.43 -2.87
C LEU A 271 -14.71 5.60 -3.85
N CYS A 272 -14.63 6.84 -3.36
CA CYS A 272 -14.93 8.03 -4.18
C CYS A 272 -16.27 7.96 -4.93
N GLY A 273 -17.30 7.42 -4.32
CA GLY A 273 -18.63 7.25 -4.94
C GLY A 273 -18.74 6.04 -5.89
N VAL A 274 -17.67 5.29 -6.13
CA VAL A 274 -17.69 4.06 -6.93
C VAL A 274 -18.10 2.89 -6.04
N PRO A 275 -19.28 2.25 -6.27
CA PRO A 275 -19.70 1.08 -5.53
C PRO A 275 -18.86 -0.13 -5.96
N VAL A 276 -18.30 -0.85 -4.98
CA VAL A 276 -17.42 -2.00 -5.22
C VAL A 276 -17.87 -3.25 -4.49
N GLN A 277 -17.69 -4.40 -5.11
CA GLN A 277 -17.77 -5.69 -4.45
C GLN A 277 -16.37 -6.25 -4.23
N LEU A 278 -16.07 -6.66 -3.00
CA LEU A 278 -14.75 -7.06 -2.56
C LEU A 278 -14.77 -8.53 -2.15
N GLY A 279 -14.20 -9.39 -2.96
CA GLY A 279 -13.88 -10.77 -2.61
C GLY A 279 -12.53 -10.87 -1.86
N PRO A 280 -12.12 -12.07 -1.45
CA PRO A 280 -10.87 -12.25 -0.72
C PRO A 280 -9.64 -11.89 -1.55
N LEU A 281 -9.66 -12.12 -2.87
CA LEU A 281 -8.56 -11.84 -3.78
C LEU A 281 -8.60 -10.43 -4.38
N SER A 282 -9.69 -9.66 -4.21
CA SER A 282 -9.81 -8.31 -4.76
C SER A 282 -8.73 -7.40 -4.20
N PHE A 283 -8.01 -6.68 -5.08
CA PHE A 283 -7.19 -5.56 -4.65
C PHE A 283 -8.09 -4.39 -4.24
N TYR A 284 -7.80 -3.77 -3.13
CA TYR A 284 -8.49 -2.58 -2.63
C TYR A 284 -7.55 -1.80 -1.72
N GLN A 285 -7.58 -0.48 -1.80
CA GLN A 285 -6.74 0.39 -0.98
C GLN A 285 -7.03 0.16 0.50
N VAL A 286 -5.98 -0.10 1.29
CA VAL A 286 -6.15 -0.51 2.70
C VAL A 286 -6.51 0.64 3.64
N ASN A 287 -6.35 1.88 3.21
CA ASN A 287 -6.75 3.10 3.90
C ASN A 287 -7.72 3.85 2.98
N THR A 288 -9.01 3.59 3.14
CA THR A 288 -10.04 4.12 2.24
C THR A 288 -10.10 5.64 2.24
N LEU A 289 -10.10 6.27 3.43
CA LEU A 289 -10.21 7.73 3.52
C LEU A 289 -9.00 8.46 2.92
N ALA A 290 -7.80 7.95 3.14
CA ALA A 290 -6.60 8.54 2.52
C ALA A 290 -6.53 8.23 1.00
N ALA A 291 -7.07 7.09 0.54
CA ALA A 291 -7.19 6.80 -0.88
C ALA A 291 -8.19 7.72 -1.57
N GLU A 292 -9.29 8.08 -0.93
CA GLU A 292 -10.25 9.07 -1.44
C GLU A 292 -9.60 10.45 -1.58
N GLN A 293 -8.78 10.85 -0.61
CA GLN A 293 -7.98 12.07 -0.70
C GLN A 293 -6.98 12.01 -1.86
N LEU A 294 -6.27 10.90 -2.02
CA LEU A 294 -5.33 10.66 -3.13
C LEU A 294 -6.03 10.77 -4.49
N TYR A 295 -7.17 10.11 -4.64
CA TYR A 295 -7.96 10.11 -5.89
C TYR A 295 -8.57 11.49 -6.17
N GLY A 296 -9.01 12.21 -5.13
CA GLY A 296 -9.46 13.60 -5.25
C GLY A 296 -8.36 14.53 -5.79
N ILE A 297 -7.11 14.36 -5.31
CA ILE A 297 -5.95 15.09 -5.82
C ILE A 297 -5.67 14.70 -7.28
N ALA A 298 -5.70 13.41 -7.61
CA ALA A 298 -5.50 12.93 -8.97
C ALA A 298 -6.56 13.49 -9.92
N ALA A 299 -7.82 13.56 -9.51
CA ALA A 299 -8.92 14.15 -10.28
C ALA A 299 -8.73 15.65 -10.51
N GLN A 300 -8.31 16.39 -9.47
CA GLN A 300 -7.96 17.81 -9.61
C GLN A 300 -6.81 18.03 -10.60
N TYR A 301 -5.82 17.12 -10.61
CA TYR A 301 -4.68 17.22 -11.52
C TYR A 301 -5.02 16.81 -12.95
N ALA A 302 -5.98 15.91 -13.13
CA ALA A 302 -6.49 15.51 -14.43
C ALA A 302 -7.15 16.67 -15.20
N GLN A 303 -7.80 17.61 -14.52
CA GLN A 303 -8.49 18.76 -15.12
C GLN A 303 -9.36 18.33 -16.32
N LEU A 304 -10.19 17.32 -16.11
CA LEU A 304 -11.05 16.75 -17.15
C LEU A 304 -12.15 17.74 -17.58
N ALA A 305 -12.36 17.78 -18.88
CA ALA A 305 -13.52 18.44 -19.50
C ALA A 305 -14.54 17.36 -19.95
N PRO A 306 -15.84 17.71 -20.06
CA PRO A 306 -16.88 16.75 -20.50
C PRO A 306 -16.65 16.18 -21.90
N SER A 307 -15.82 16.79 -22.74
CA SER A 307 -15.44 16.31 -24.07
C SER A 307 -14.25 15.35 -24.07
N ASP A 308 -13.55 15.21 -22.95
CA ASP A 308 -12.28 14.49 -22.89
C ASP A 308 -12.45 12.97 -22.94
N LEU A 309 -11.44 12.31 -23.51
CA LEU A 309 -11.18 10.88 -23.37
C LEU A 309 -10.12 10.69 -22.28
N LEU A 310 -10.49 9.93 -21.23
CA LEU A 310 -9.57 9.51 -20.17
C LEU A 310 -9.07 8.10 -20.44
N LEU A 311 -7.76 7.92 -20.50
CA LEU A 311 -7.11 6.61 -20.50
C LEU A 311 -6.52 6.32 -19.13
N ASP A 312 -6.98 5.24 -18.48
CA ASP A 312 -6.53 4.77 -17.16
C ASP A 312 -5.70 3.48 -17.34
N LEU A 313 -4.39 3.61 -17.30
CA LEU A 313 -3.45 2.49 -17.41
C LEU A 313 -3.13 1.96 -16.01
N TYR A 314 -3.12 0.63 -15.88
CA TYR A 314 -3.06 -0.10 -14.60
C TYR A 314 -4.32 0.12 -13.75
N CYS A 315 -5.49 0.13 -14.41
CA CYS A 315 -6.74 0.61 -13.78
C CYS A 315 -7.27 -0.28 -12.64
N GLY A 316 -6.75 -1.51 -12.46
CA GLY A 316 -7.23 -2.44 -11.47
C GLY A 316 -8.74 -2.72 -11.66
N MET A 317 -9.52 -2.57 -10.58
CA MET A 317 -10.98 -2.66 -10.64
C MET A 317 -11.66 -1.34 -11.10
N GLY A 318 -10.91 -0.44 -11.72
CA GLY A 318 -11.39 0.78 -12.36
C GLY A 318 -11.67 1.94 -11.41
N THR A 319 -11.32 1.85 -10.13
CA THR A 319 -11.79 2.82 -9.12
C THR A 319 -11.29 4.25 -9.35
N ILE A 320 -10.06 4.45 -9.86
CA ILE A 320 -9.54 5.80 -10.16
C ILE A 320 -10.30 6.39 -11.36
N GLY A 321 -10.29 5.71 -12.51
CA GLY A 321 -10.96 6.19 -13.71
C GLY A 321 -12.46 6.37 -13.53
N LEU A 322 -13.13 5.40 -12.89
CA LEU A 322 -14.58 5.46 -12.64
C LEU A 322 -14.98 6.61 -11.70
N SER A 323 -14.14 6.95 -10.70
CA SER A 323 -14.41 8.10 -9.83
C SER A 323 -14.48 9.43 -10.60
N MET A 324 -13.84 9.50 -11.75
CA MET A 324 -13.81 10.66 -12.65
C MET A 324 -14.74 10.53 -13.87
N ALA A 325 -15.38 9.37 -14.05
CA ALA A 325 -16.17 9.10 -15.25
C ALA A 325 -17.29 10.11 -15.51
N ALA A 326 -17.86 10.74 -14.48
CA ALA A 326 -18.87 11.79 -14.65
C ALA A 326 -18.33 13.03 -15.37
N HIS A 327 -17.02 13.25 -15.35
CA HIS A 327 -16.36 14.45 -15.86
C HIS A 327 -15.70 14.29 -17.22
N CYS A 328 -15.85 13.14 -17.88
CA CYS A 328 -15.30 12.87 -19.20
C CYS A 328 -16.34 12.30 -20.15
N ARG A 329 -16.07 12.41 -21.46
CA ARG A 329 -16.88 11.82 -22.52
C ARG A 329 -16.75 10.30 -22.56
N GLU A 330 -15.56 9.81 -22.39
CA GLU A 330 -15.22 8.39 -22.52
C GLU A 330 -14.11 8.00 -21.55
N LEU A 331 -14.22 6.81 -20.95
CA LEU A 331 -13.18 6.19 -20.12
C LEU A 331 -12.69 4.92 -20.81
N VAL A 332 -11.36 4.80 -20.96
CA VAL A 332 -10.70 3.57 -21.41
C VAL A 332 -9.79 3.09 -20.29
N GLY A 333 -10.04 1.90 -19.75
CA GLY A 333 -9.22 1.27 -18.70
C GLY A 333 -8.44 0.08 -19.22
N VAL A 334 -7.21 -0.09 -18.79
CA VAL A 334 -6.33 -1.23 -19.14
C VAL A 334 -5.75 -1.84 -17.87
N GLU A 335 -5.88 -3.16 -17.73
CA GLU A 335 -5.36 -3.93 -16.60
C GLU A 335 -4.99 -5.35 -17.06
N ILE A 336 -3.93 -5.91 -16.51
CA ILE A 336 -3.46 -7.25 -16.90
C ILE A 336 -4.21 -8.38 -16.20
N VAL A 337 -4.87 -8.11 -15.07
CA VAL A 337 -5.57 -9.10 -14.24
C VAL A 337 -7.02 -9.25 -14.73
N PRO A 338 -7.42 -10.42 -15.29
CA PRO A 338 -8.77 -10.61 -15.82
C PRO A 338 -9.89 -10.36 -14.82
N GLU A 339 -9.72 -10.83 -13.58
CA GLU A 339 -10.72 -10.68 -12.51
C GLU A 339 -10.91 -9.20 -12.09
N ALA A 340 -9.87 -8.41 -12.21
CA ALA A 340 -9.94 -6.96 -11.95
C ALA A 340 -10.73 -6.25 -13.08
N ILE A 341 -10.54 -6.64 -14.33
CA ILE A 341 -11.32 -6.13 -15.47
C ILE A 341 -12.81 -6.47 -15.34
N GLU A 342 -13.14 -7.72 -14.98
CA GLU A 342 -14.54 -8.08 -14.73
C GLU A 342 -15.14 -7.26 -13.56
N SER A 343 -14.35 -7.02 -12.52
CA SER A 343 -14.76 -6.13 -11.44
C SER A 343 -14.97 -4.68 -11.91
N ALA A 344 -14.09 -4.15 -12.78
CA ALA A 344 -14.21 -2.81 -13.34
C ALA A 344 -15.49 -2.64 -14.16
N LYS A 345 -15.82 -3.59 -15.04
CA LYS A 345 -17.07 -3.62 -15.81
C LYS A 345 -18.30 -3.66 -14.89
N ALA A 346 -18.26 -4.53 -13.87
CA ALA A 346 -19.33 -4.64 -12.91
C ALA A 346 -19.52 -3.35 -12.08
N ASN A 347 -18.44 -2.71 -11.68
CA ASN A 347 -18.45 -1.44 -10.95
C ASN A 347 -19.03 -0.32 -11.83
N ALA A 348 -18.63 -0.22 -13.11
CA ALA A 348 -19.22 0.71 -14.08
C ALA A 348 -20.73 0.50 -14.21
N ALA A 349 -21.18 -0.75 -14.32
CA ALA A 349 -22.60 -1.09 -14.41
C ALA A 349 -23.39 -0.69 -13.16
N ARG A 350 -22.80 -0.84 -11.95
CA ARG A 350 -23.41 -0.40 -10.68
C ARG A 350 -23.53 1.13 -10.58
N MET A 351 -22.64 1.88 -11.24
CA MET A 351 -22.71 3.34 -11.30
C MET A 351 -23.84 3.84 -12.23
N GLY A 352 -24.40 2.97 -13.07
CA GLY A 352 -25.50 3.27 -13.96
C GLY A 352 -25.18 3.06 -15.44
N ALA A 353 -26.24 2.97 -16.26
CA ALA A 353 -26.14 2.66 -17.68
C ALA A 353 -25.28 3.68 -18.46
N ASP A 354 -25.36 4.96 -18.11
CA ASP A 354 -24.59 6.02 -18.78
C ASP A 354 -23.07 5.88 -18.55
N VAL A 355 -22.66 5.52 -17.32
CA VAL A 355 -21.26 5.27 -17.01
C VAL A 355 -20.77 3.98 -17.70
N ALA A 356 -21.57 2.93 -17.65
CA ALA A 356 -21.25 1.67 -18.31
C ALA A 356 -21.07 1.83 -19.82
N ALA A 357 -21.96 2.61 -20.47
CA ALA A 357 -21.93 2.81 -21.92
C ALA A 357 -20.70 3.57 -22.42
N LYS A 358 -20.15 4.48 -21.61
CA LYS A 358 -18.97 5.27 -21.97
C LYS A 358 -17.65 4.74 -21.43
N SER A 359 -17.68 3.59 -20.72
CA SER A 359 -16.47 2.98 -20.12
C SER A 359 -16.12 1.69 -20.86
N ARG A 360 -14.90 1.60 -21.37
CA ARG A 360 -14.36 0.41 -22.04
C ARG A 360 -13.16 -0.11 -21.26
N PHE A 361 -13.11 -1.42 -21.00
CA PHE A 361 -12.03 -2.04 -20.24
C PHE A 361 -11.37 -3.18 -21.02
N PHE A 362 -10.04 -3.18 -21.09
CA PHE A 362 -9.23 -4.14 -21.83
C PHE A 362 -8.33 -4.93 -20.86
N CYS A 363 -8.38 -6.26 -20.98
CA CYS A 363 -7.48 -7.14 -20.24
C CYS A 363 -6.20 -7.35 -21.05
N ALA A 364 -5.15 -6.59 -20.73
CA ALA A 364 -3.87 -6.67 -21.42
C ALA A 364 -2.73 -6.07 -20.56
N ASP A 365 -1.50 -6.37 -20.92
CA ASP A 365 -0.33 -5.65 -20.40
C ASP A 365 -0.40 -4.17 -20.80
N ALA A 366 -0.15 -3.28 -19.86
CA ALA A 366 -0.33 -1.84 -20.06
C ALA A 366 0.53 -1.28 -21.21
N GLY A 367 1.80 -1.72 -21.31
CA GLY A 367 2.70 -1.28 -22.37
C GLY A 367 2.26 -1.76 -23.75
N GLN A 368 1.88 -3.03 -23.88
CA GLN A 368 1.40 -3.61 -25.13
C GLN A 368 0.08 -2.98 -25.57
N ALA A 369 -0.88 -2.86 -24.66
CA ALA A 369 -2.16 -2.24 -24.95
C ALA A 369 -2.01 -0.75 -25.31
N ALA A 370 -1.23 0.01 -24.59
CA ALA A 370 -0.97 1.41 -24.90
C ALA A 370 -0.31 1.58 -26.28
N ALA A 371 0.65 0.69 -26.62
CA ALA A 371 1.28 0.70 -27.94
C ALA A 371 0.29 0.36 -29.08
N GLN A 372 -0.59 -0.62 -28.86
CA GLN A 372 -1.63 -0.98 -29.80
C GLN A 372 -2.66 0.14 -29.98
N LEU A 373 -3.19 0.68 -28.89
CA LEU A 373 -4.16 1.79 -28.91
C LEU A 373 -3.59 3.02 -29.62
N ALA A 374 -2.29 3.33 -29.38
CA ALA A 374 -1.60 4.40 -30.10
C ALA A 374 -1.48 4.13 -31.61
N ALA A 375 -1.21 2.88 -32.00
CA ALA A 375 -1.12 2.48 -33.41
C ALA A 375 -2.50 2.50 -34.11
N GLU A 376 -3.58 2.22 -33.36
CA GLU A 376 -4.98 2.31 -33.81
C GLU A 376 -5.50 3.77 -33.88
N GLY A 377 -4.67 4.73 -33.47
CA GLY A 377 -5.02 6.16 -33.53
C GLY A 377 -5.86 6.65 -32.33
N LEU A 378 -5.78 5.99 -31.18
CA LEU A 378 -6.39 6.52 -29.96
C LEU A 378 -5.62 7.76 -29.49
N HIS A 379 -6.31 8.87 -29.32
CA HIS A 379 -5.78 10.13 -28.81
C HIS A 379 -6.50 10.52 -27.52
N PRO A 380 -6.05 10.01 -26.35
CA PRO A 380 -6.61 10.43 -25.08
C PRO A 380 -6.23 11.88 -24.78
N ASP A 381 -7.14 12.63 -24.20
CA ASP A 381 -6.88 13.99 -23.71
C ASP A 381 -6.08 13.95 -22.41
N VAL A 382 -6.38 12.97 -21.55
CA VAL A 382 -5.73 12.78 -20.27
C VAL A 382 -5.36 11.31 -20.10
N VAL A 383 -4.16 11.03 -19.60
CA VAL A 383 -3.71 9.70 -19.21
C VAL A 383 -3.48 9.66 -17.71
N MET A 384 -4.09 8.68 -17.03
CA MET A 384 -3.83 8.30 -15.66
C MET A 384 -2.88 7.11 -15.64
N LEU A 385 -1.85 7.18 -14.79
CA LEU A 385 -0.88 6.11 -14.55
C LEU A 385 -0.86 5.78 -13.05
N ASP A 386 -1.13 4.52 -12.67
CA ASP A 386 -0.93 4.01 -11.30
C ASP A 386 -0.15 2.68 -11.36
N PRO A 387 1.12 2.71 -11.79
CA PRO A 387 1.91 1.51 -11.99
C PRO A 387 2.31 0.83 -10.68
N PRO A 388 2.71 -0.46 -10.73
CA PRO A 388 3.29 -1.15 -9.59
C PRO A 388 4.60 -0.49 -9.13
N ARG A 389 5.15 -0.91 -7.98
CA ARG A 389 6.36 -0.36 -7.34
C ARG A 389 7.57 -0.21 -8.25
N LYS A 390 7.69 -0.97 -9.33
CA LYS A 390 8.77 -0.87 -10.32
C LYS A 390 8.67 0.35 -11.25
N GLY A 391 7.53 1.05 -11.24
CA GLY A 391 7.21 2.12 -12.18
C GLY A 391 6.75 1.58 -13.54
N CYS A 392 6.61 2.48 -14.52
CA CYS A 392 6.32 2.13 -15.90
C CYS A 392 7.57 1.60 -16.61
N ASP A 393 7.36 0.74 -17.59
CA ASP A 393 8.39 0.39 -18.57
C ASP A 393 8.45 1.44 -19.70
N GLU A 394 9.52 1.40 -20.46
CA GLU A 394 9.77 2.33 -21.56
C GLU A 394 8.72 2.20 -22.69
N THR A 395 8.17 0.99 -22.89
CA THR A 395 7.12 0.75 -23.87
C THR A 395 5.87 1.53 -23.53
N THR A 396 5.44 1.48 -22.27
CA THR A 396 4.30 2.25 -21.76
C THR A 396 4.52 3.75 -21.90
N LEU A 397 5.66 4.26 -21.42
CA LEU A 397 5.96 5.69 -21.47
C LEU A 397 6.04 6.20 -22.92
N SER A 398 6.70 5.44 -23.82
CA SER A 398 6.81 5.79 -25.24
C SER A 398 5.44 5.80 -25.95
N ALA A 399 4.53 4.87 -25.58
CA ALA A 399 3.19 4.85 -26.13
C ALA A 399 2.37 6.07 -25.65
N VAL A 400 2.47 6.44 -24.38
CA VAL A 400 1.84 7.66 -23.82
C VAL A 400 2.33 8.89 -24.58
N VAL A 401 3.63 9.04 -24.80
CA VAL A 401 4.20 10.17 -25.56
C VAL A 401 3.69 10.21 -27.00
N ARG A 402 3.57 9.04 -27.67
CA ARG A 402 3.00 8.96 -29.05
C ARG A 402 1.53 9.35 -29.12
N MET A 403 0.73 8.92 -28.14
CA MET A 403 -0.69 9.34 -28.05
C MET A 403 -0.85 10.82 -27.77
N ALA A 404 0.21 11.46 -27.24
CA ALA A 404 0.34 12.89 -27.05
C ALA A 404 -0.80 13.55 -26.24
N PRO A 405 -1.24 12.97 -25.09
CA PRO A 405 -2.25 13.59 -24.26
C PRO A 405 -1.80 14.99 -23.80
N ARG A 406 -2.75 15.91 -23.63
CA ARG A 406 -2.43 17.23 -23.09
C ARG A 406 -1.94 17.16 -21.64
N ARG A 407 -2.32 16.08 -20.90
CA ARG A 407 -2.00 15.92 -19.49
C ARG A 407 -1.77 14.45 -19.12
N VAL A 408 -0.77 14.22 -18.29
CA VAL A 408 -0.52 12.94 -17.65
C VAL A 408 -0.57 13.13 -16.13
N VAL A 409 -1.35 12.32 -15.45
CA VAL A 409 -1.36 12.25 -13.99
C VAL A 409 -0.75 10.92 -13.56
N TYR A 410 0.33 11.00 -12.80
CA TYR A 410 1.08 9.83 -12.36
C TYR A 410 0.91 9.64 -10.85
N VAL A 411 0.27 8.57 -10.43
CA VAL A 411 0.13 8.13 -9.04
C VAL A 411 1.21 7.09 -8.75
N SER A 412 1.83 7.13 -7.58
CA SER A 412 2.88 6.16 -7.25
C SER A 412 3.07 5.93 -5.77
N CYS A 413 3.22 4.65 -5.41
CA CYS A 413 3.64 4.22 -4.07
C CYS A 413 5.18 4.16 -3.89
N ASN A 414 5.96 4.58 -4.90
CA ASN A 414 7.41 4.60 -4.85
C ASN A 414 7.97 5.89 -5.47
N PRO A 415 8.29 6.91 -4.66
CA PRO A 415 8.79 8.19 -5.16
C PRO A 415 10.05 8.08 -6.03
N ALA A 416 10.90 7.08 -5.81
CA ALA A 416 12.14 6.91 -6.59
C ALA A 416 11.85 6.52 -8.05
N THR A 417 10.94 5.57 -8.27
CA THR A 417 10.53 5.17 -9.64
C THR A 417 9.67 6.24 -10.29
N ALA A 418 8.81 6.91 -9.52
CA ALA A 418 8.03 8.05 -10.01
C ALA A 418 8.92 9.19 -10.51
N ALA A 419 9.97 9.54 -9.77
CA ALA A 419 10.93 10.57 -10.16
C ALA A 419 11.70 10.20 -11.44
N ARG A 420 12.11 8.92 -11.58
CA ARG A 420 12.73 8.39 -12.78
C ARG A 420 11.82 8.51 -14.01
N ASP A 421 10.58 8.07 -13.87
CA ASP A 421 9.61 8.04 -14.96
C ASP A 421 9.17 9.46 -15.35
N ALA A 422 8.99 10.36 -14.37
CA ALA A 422 8.72 11.78 -14.60
C ALA A 422 9.87 12.45 -15.36
N ALA A 423 11.13 12.16 -14.99
CA ALA A 423 12.30 12.69 -15.69
C ALA A 423 12.36 12.20 -17.15
N TRP A 424 11.99 10.94 -17.37
CA TRP A 424 11.92 10.40 -18.74
C TRP A 424 10.82 11.11 -19.56
N LEU A 425 9.63 11.34 -18.98
CA LEU A 425 8.56 12.07 -19.64
C LEU A 425 8.99 13.53 -19.94
N GLU A 426 9.71 14.18 -19.02
CA GLU A 426 10.19 15.56 -19.24
C GLU A 426 11.19 15.64 -20.40
N GLN A 427 12.08 14.67 -20.54
CA GLN A 427 12.98 14.55 -21.69
C GLN A 427 12.25 14.29 -23.02
N ASN A 428 10.99 13.82 -22.94
CA ASN A 428 10.15 13.49 -24.09
C ASN A 428 8.97 14.45 -24.31
N GLY A 429 9.11 15.72 -23.88
CA GLY A 429 8.18 16.79 -24.23
C GLY A 429 7.05 17.02 -23.27
N TYR A 430 7.10 16.46 -22.06
CA TYR A 430 6.20 16.80 -20.95
C TYR A 430 6.94 17.65 -19.92
N HIS A 431 6.19 18.40 -19.15
CA HIS A 431 6.70 19.20 -18.04
C HIS A 431 6.03 18.79 -16.74
N ALA A 432 6.82 18.41 -15.72
CA ALA A 432 6.34 18.12 -14.39
C ALA A 432 6.02 19.45 -13.66
N GLU A 433 4.74 19.72 -13.46
CA GLU A 433 4.27 20.98 -12.87
C GLU A 433 4.41 21.01 -11.36
N LYS A 434 4.05 19.90 -10.70
CA LYS A 434 4.05 19.76 -9.25
C LYS A 434 3.93 18.29 -8.82
N VAL A 435 4.40 18.02 -7.62
CA VAL A 435 4.28 16.73 -6.93
C VAL A 435 3.55 16.94 -5.62
N GLN A 436 2.49 16.18 -5.38
CA GLN A 436 1.77 16.12 -4.12
C GLN A 436 2.05 14.82 -3.39
N PRO A 437 2.84 14.81 -2.31
CA PRO A 437 2.94 13.66 -1.43
C PRO A 437 1.64 13.44 -0.65
N VAL A 438 1.28 12.17 -0.42
CA VAL A 438 0.08 11.77 0.35
C VAL A 438 0.45 10.64 1.31
N ASP A 439 0.08 10.78 2.58
CA ASP A 439 0.31 9.74 3.55
C ASP A 439 -0.84 8.73 3.61
N LEU A 440 -0.75 7.68 2.79
CA LEU A 440 -1.69 6.57 2.78
C LEU A 440 -1.42 5.54 3.90
N PHE A 441 -0.20 5.54 4.44
CA PHE A 441 0.29 4.52 5.37
C PHE A 441 0.91 5.12 6.64
N PRO A 442 0.14 5.82 7.49
CA PRO A 442 0.64 6.32 8.77
C PRO A 442 1.39 5.27 9.59
N ARG A 443 2.37 5.72 10.34
CA ARG A 443 3.26 4.89 11.18
C ARG A 443 4.22 3.98 10.41
N THR A 444 4.21 4.07 9.07
CA THR A 444 5.14 3.32 8.21
C THR A 444 5.99 4.26 7.36
N LYS A 445 7.05 3.75 6.78
CA LYS A 445 7.94 4.51 5.89
C LYS A 445 7.35 4.84 4.51
N HIS A 446 6.22 4.25 4.15
CA HIS A 446 5.64 4.38 2.81
C HIS A 446 4.96 5.73 2.64
N CYS A 447 5.11 6.30 1.45
CA CYS A 447 4.48 7.55 1.03
C CYS A 447 4.03 7.39 -0.42
N GLU A 448 2.78 7.79 -0.70
CA GLU A 448 2.27 7.94 -2.06
C GLU A 448 2.62 9.33 -2.57
N CYS A 449 2.64 9.49 -3.90
CA CYS A 449 2.71 10.80 -4.52
C CYS A 449 1.89 10.86 -5.81
N VAL A 450 1.32 12.04 -6.09
CA VAL A 450 0.62 12.36 -7.33
C VAL A 450 1.40 13.43 -8.07
N ILE A 451 1.71 13.20 -9.34
CA ILE A 451 2.46 14.12 -10.19
C ILE A 451 1.53 14.62 -11.29
N ALA A 452 1.46 15.93 -11.45
CA ALA A 452 0.83 16.56 -12.59
C ALA A 452 1.89 16.85 -13.68
N LEU A 453 1.69 16.30 -14.87
CA LEU A 453 2.52 16.61 -16.03
C LEU A 453 1.64 17.17 -17.16
N SER A 454 2.07 18.23 -17.80
CA SER A 454 1.45 18.78 -18.99
C SER A 454 2.36 18.61 -20.20
N LYS A 455 1.76 18.50 -21.38
CA LYS A 455 2.50 18.52 -22.62
C LYS A 455 3.14 19.89 -22.81
N GLY A 456 4.47 19.94 -22.93
CA GLY A 456 5.19 21.18 -23.20
C GLY A 456 4.80 21.76 -24.55
N GLU A 457 4.72 23.10 -24.67
CA GLU A 457 4.70 23.74 -25.98
C GLU A 457 6.01 23.39 -26.68
N ILE A 458 5.93 22.78 -27.85
CA ILE A 458 7.11 22.53 -28.67
C ILE A 458 7.63 23.92 -29.09
N ASP A 459 8.68 24.38 -28.39
CA ASP A 459 9.36 25.63 -28.77
C ASP A 459 10.02 25.39 -30.14
N SER A 460 9.32 25.83 -31.19
CA SER A 460 9.76 25.69 -32.58
C SER A 460 11.07 26.46 -32.90
N LYS A 461 11.76 26.96 -31.88
CA LYS A 461 12.98 27.76 -31.96
C LYS A 461 14.30 27.00 -31.73
N LYS A 462 14.27 25.69 -31.51
CA LYS A 462 15.50 24.88 -31.35
C LYS A 462 15.81 23.97 -32.54
N SER A 463 15.46 24.38 -33.73
CA SER A 463 15.91 23.76 -34.99
C SER A 463 16.68 24.81 -35.80
N VAL A 464 17.91 25.08 -35.40
CA VAL A 464 18.96 25.65 -36.29
C VAL A 464 20.30 25.06 -35.87
#